data_8f88a8f1572d87a7806e03ba17eb500c
#
_entry.id   8f88a8f1572d87a7806e03ba17eb500c
#
_cell.length_a   1.000
_cell.length_b   1.000
_cell.length_c   1.000
_cell.angle_alpha   90.00
_cell.angle_beta   90.00
_cell.angle_gamma   90.00
#
_symmetry.space_group_name_H-M   'P 1'
#
loop_
_entity.id
_entity.type
_entity.pdbx_description
1 polymer ?
#
loop_
_entity_poly.entity_id
_entity_poly.type
_entity_poly.pdbx_seq_one_letter_code
_entity_poly.pdbx_strand_id
1 'polypeptide(L)'
;MVTAAFLFVSGNSAEALCIKTKKANLRKGPGVKHEKLWEVLKYMPLQKVARKGAWYKVKDLDGDIYWAHQKLFTKKFKCAVIKQDKTNLRTGPGTKHKPVEWSPVDKYFSMKVMRVKNNWVEVMDAAGDKAWVHRPLIWIR
;
A
#
# COMPACT_ATOMS: atom_id res chain seq x y z
N MET A 1 28.47 30.06 4.82
CA MET A 1 28.13 29.58 4.62
C MET A 1 27.76 28.53 4.35
N VAL A 2 27.51 27.88 4.24
CA VAL A 2 27.21 26.89 4.08
C VAL A 2 26.14 26.35 3.99
N THR A 3 25.64 26.07 4.22
CA THR A 3 24.56 25.70 4.22
C THR A 3 24.01 25.01 3.39
N ALA A 4 24.18 24.80 2.80
CA ALA A 4 23.66 24.23 1.87
C ALA A 4 23.15 23.02 2.03
N ALA A 5 23.72 22.37 2.43
CA ALA A 5 23.36 21.16 2.61
C ALA A 5 22.03 20.79 2.62
N PHE A 6 21.48 21.11 3.29
CA PHE A 6 20.34 20.73 3.58
C PHE A 6 19.49 20.44 2.56
N LEU A 7 19.52 21.00 1.88
CA LEU A 7 18.70 20.92 1.03
C LEU A 7 18.35 19.68 0.57
N PHE A 8 19.08 19.01 0.39
CA PHE A 8 18.88 17.93 -0.23
C PHE A 8 18.07 17.00 0.40
N VAL A 9 18.13 16.99 1.36
CA VAL A 9 17.49 16.12 2.09
C VAL A 9 16.10 16.02 1.74
N SER A 10 15.47 17.05 1.55
CA SER A 10 14.08 16.97 1.36
C SER A 10 13.70 16.22 0.12
N GLY A 11 14.53 16.08 -0.80
CA GLY A 11 14.19 15.39 -2.02
C GLY A 11 14.07 13.89 -1.86
N ASN A 12 14.40 13.37 -0.69
CA ASN A 12 14.41 11.94 -0.52
C ASN A 12 13.18 11.35 0.15
N SER A 13 12.19 12.14 0.40
CA SER A 13 10.97 11.63 1.03
C SER A 13 10.22 10.71 0.08
N ALA A 14 9.90 9.54 0.56
CA ALA A 14 9.07 8.64 -0.21
C ALA A 14 7.63 9.11 -0.19
N GLU A 15 6.97 9.07 -1.32
CA GLU A 15 5.60 9.51 -1.44
C GLU A 15 4.66 8.30 -1.39
N ALA A 16 3.62 8.37 -0.55
CA ALA A 16 2.66 7.29 -0.41
C ALA A 16 1.66 7.30 -1.56
N LEU A 17 1.48 6.16 -2.20
CA LEU A 17 0.57 6.01 -3.32
C LEU A 17 -0.22 4.71 -3.19
N CYS A 18 -1.42 4.71 -3.75
CA CYS A 18 -2.27 3.52 -3.82
C CYS A 18 -2.52 3.13 -5.27
N ILE A 19 -2.58 1.83 -5.52
CA ILE A 19 -3.03 1.34 -6.82
C ILE A 19 -4.53 1.56 -6.90
N LYS A 20 -4.99 2.25 -7.94
CA LYS A 20 -6.42 2.55 -8.13
C LYS A 20 -7.09 1.64 -9.14
N THR A 21 -6.33 0.93 -9.94
CA THR A 21 -6.86 0.03 -10.95
C THR A 21 -7.09 -1.36 -10.37
N LYS A 22 -7.93 -2.16 -11.01
CA LYS A 22 -8.25 -3.49 -10.52
C LYS A 22 -7.00 -4.35 -10.39
N LYS A 23 -6.08 -4.23 -11.35
CA LYS A 23 -4.79 -4.93 -11.35
C LYS A 23 -3.71 -3.98 -11.82
N ALA A 24 -2.48 -4.22 -11.42
CA ALA A 24 -1.34 -3.45 -11.86
C ALA A 24 -0.11 -4.35 -11.97
N ASN A 25 0.64 -4.19 -13.05
CA ASN A 25 1.88 -4.92 -13.25
C ASN A 25 3.03 -4.11 -12.70
N LEU A 26 3.82 -4.73 -11.83
CA LEU A 26 5.05 -4.15 -11.31
C LEU A 26 6.22 -4.77 -12.08
N ARG A 27 7.07 -3.93 -12.64
CA ARG A 27 8.11 -4.35 -13.58
C ARG A 27 9.51 -4.10 -13.07
N LYS A 28 10.47 -4.73 -13.72
CA LYS A 28 11.88 -4.63 -13.36
C LYS A 28 12.47 -3.26 -13.76
N GLY A 29 11.90 -2.59 -14.73
CA GLY A 29 12.39 -1.30 -15.22
C GLY A 29 11.28 -0.40 -15.74
N PRO A 30 11.60 0.85 -16.07
CA PRO A 30 10.61 1.86 -16.48
C PRO A 30 10.15 1.69 -17.91
N GLY A 31 9.25 0.76 -18.17
CA GLY A 31 8.69 0.56 -19.50
C GLY A 31 8.01 -0.79 -19.63
N VAL A 32 7.05 -0.87 -20.57
CA VAL A 32 6.28 -2.10 -20.78
C VAL A 32 7.12 -3.25 -21.35
N LYS A 33 8.29 -2.95 -21.89
CA LYS A 33 9.16 -4.00 -22.41
C LYS A 33 10.00 -4.66 -21.33
N HIS A 34 10.01 -4.10 -20.12
CA HIS A 34 10.73 -4.70 -19.03
C HIS A 34 9.90 -5.81 -18.41
N GLU A 35 10.59 -6.79 -17.88
CA GLU A 35 9.97 -7.97 -17.29
C GLU A 35 8.95 -7.62 -16.20
N LYS A 36 7.78 -8.26 -16.24
CA LYS A 36 6.80 -8.15 -15.17
C LYS A 36 7.27 -9.04 -14.02
N LEU A 37 7.51 -8.46 -12.88
CA LEU A 37 7.96 -9.20 -11.70
C LEU A 37 6.81 -9.61 -10.80
N TRP A 38 5.73 -8.84 -10.78
CA TRP A 38 4.62 -9.09 -9.87
C TRP A 38 3.35 -8.40 -10.39
N GLU A 39 2.21 -8.98 -10.11
CA GLU A 39 0.93 -8.37 -10.40
C GLU A 39 0.25 -8.11 -9.07
N VAL A 40 -0.16 -6.88 -8.81
CA VAL A 40 -0.84 -6.51 -7.57
C VAL A 40 -2.25 -6.07 -7.87
N LEU A 41 -3.08 -6.04 -6.83
CA LEU A 41 -4.49 -5.73 -6.95
C LEU A 41 -4.78 -4.31 -6.44
N LYS A 42 -6.02 -3.88 -6.67
CA LYS A 42 -6.48 -2.57 -6.21
C LYS A 42 -6.22 -2.39 -4.74
N TYR A 43 -5.90 -1.17 -4.37
CA TYR A 43 -5.58 -0.74 -3.00
C TYR A 43 -4.21 -1.18 -2.49
N MET A 44 -3.36 -1.71 -3.34
CA MET A 44 -1.98 -2.00 -2.96
C MET A 44 -1.24 -0.69 -2.66
N PRO A 45 -0.72 -0.50 -1.43
CA PRO A 45 0.06 0.70 -1.12
C PRO A 45 1.51 0.50 -1.53
N LEU A 46 2.12 1.55 -2.04
CA LEU A 46 3.52 1.55 -2.45
C LEU A 46 4.14 2.91 -2.15
N GLN A 47 5.43 2.95 -1.91
CA GLN A 47 6.15 4.19 -1.71
C GLN A 47 6.86 4.56 -2.99
N LYS A 48 6.57 5.74 -3.54
CA LYS A 48 7.29 6.23 -4.70
C LYS A 48 8.61 6.80 -4.23
N VAL A 49 9.71 6.26 -4.72
CA VAL A 49 11.04 6.70 -4.33
C VAL A 49 11.79 7.43 -5.45
N ALA A 50 11.34 7.30 -6.69
CA ALA A 50 11.93 8.00 -7.83
C ALA A 50 10.97 7.95 -9.01
N ARG A 51 11.33 8.59 -10.11
CA ARG A 51 10.52 8.53 -11.32
C ARG A 51 11.41 8.73 -12.53
N LYS A 52 10.99 8.14 -13.65
CA LYS A 52 11.63 8.38 -14.94
C LYS A 52 10.50 8.53 -15.96
N GLY A 53 10.26 9.76 -16.42
CA GLY A 53 9.14 10.05 -17.31
C GLY A 53 7.82 9.71 -16.62
N ALA A 54 7.01 8.90 -17.25
CA ALA A 54 5.71 8.50 -16.73
C ALA A 54 5.79 7.25 -15.84
N TRP A 55 7.00 6.78 -15.53
CA TRP A 55 7.19 5.58 -14.74
C TRP A 55 7.69 5.91 -13.34
N TYR A 56 7.06 5.32 -12.33
CA TYR A 56 7.44 5.51 -10.93
C TYR A 56 8.24 4.31 -10.45
N LYS A 57 9.34 4.60 -9.76
CA LYS A 57 10.10 3.60 -9.03
C LYS A 57 9.49 3.51 -7.65
N VAL A 58 9.04 2.35 -7.26
CA VAL A 58 8.28 2.17 -6.03
C VAL A 58 8.85 1.07 -5.17
N LYS A 59 8.56 1.14 -3.87
CA LYS A 59 9.04 0.18 -2.89
C LYS A 59 7.85 -0.38 -2.11
N ASP A 60 7.83 -1.69 -1.90
CA ASP A 60 6.77 -2.36 -1.18
C ASP A 60 7.08 -2.49 0.32
N LEU A 61 6.21 -3.19 1.04
CA LEU A 61 6.35 -3.45 2.49
C LEU A 61 7.69 -4.09 2.84
N ASP A 62 8.18 -5.01 2.03
CA ASP A 62 9.42 -5.72 2.30
C ASP A 62 10.66 -4.97 1.82
N GLY A 63 10.47 -3.81 1.19
CA GLY A 63 11.59 -3.02 0.68
C GLY A 63 11.99 -3.36 -0.73
N ASP A 64 11.27 -4.25 -1.40
CA ASP A 64 11.57 -4.62 -2.78
C ASP A 64 11.18 -3.49 -3.72
N ILE A 65 11.96 -3.33 -4.79
CA ILE A 65 11.84 -2.23 -5.72
C ILE A 65 11.23 -2.69 -7.04
N TYR A 66 10.29 -1.89 -7.53
CA TYR A 66 9.63 -2.16 -8.81
C TYR A 66 9.39 -0.86 -9.54
N TRP A 67 8.98 -0.96 -10.80
CA TRP A 67 8.57 0.18 -11.61
C TRP A 67 7.14 -0.04 -12.09
N ALA A 68 6.35 1.02 -12.08
CA ALA A 68 4.97 0.98 -12.54
C ALA A 68 4.57 2.32 -13.15
N HIS A 69 3.65 2.29 -14.11
CA HIS A 69 3.22 3.50 -14.80
C HIS A 69 2.40 4.39 -13.87
N GLN A 70 2.64 5.70 -13.93
CA GLN A 70 1.98 6.66 -13.05
C GLN A 70 0.45 6.62 -13.10
N LYS A 71 -0.13 6.22 -14.23
CA LYS A 71 -1.60 6.16 -14.37
C LYS A 71 -2.26 5.13 -13.47
N LEU A 72 -1.50 4.22 -12.89
CA LEU A 72 -2.05 3.17 -12.03
C LEU A 72 -2.29 3.65 -10.59
N PHE A 73 -1.80 4.82 -10.24
CA PHE A 73 -1.75 5.29 -8.86
C PHE A 73 -2.71 6.44 -8.56
N THR A 74 -3.04 6.57 -7.28
CA THR A 74 -3.79 7.71 -6.76
C THR A 74 -3.27 8.10 -5.38
N LYS A 75 -3.46 9.38 -5.00
CA LYS A 75 -3.17 9.86 -3.67
C LYS A 75 -4.46 10.28 -2.95
N LYS A 76 -5.62 10.01 -3.53
CA LYS A 76 -6.90 10.47 -2.98
C LYS A 76 -7.28 9.78 -1.69
N PHE A 77 -6.68 8.66 -1.39
CA PHE A 77 -6.94 7.91 -0.16
C PHE A 77 -5.71 7.12 0.23
N LYS A 78 -5.68 6.64 1.46
CA LYS A 78 -4.59 5.79 1.94
C LYS A 78 -4.97 4.33 1.79
N CYS A 79 -3.97 3.49 1.64
CA CYS A 79 -4.15 2.06 1.51
C CYS A 79 -3.29 1.32 2.52
N ALA A 80 -3.63 0.08 2.76
CA ALA A 80 -2.93 -0.77 3.69
C ALA A 80 -2.81 -2.18 3.14
N VAL A 81 -1.74 -2.87 3.55
CA VAL A 81 -1.60 -4.31 3.32
C VAL A 81 -1.33 -4.98 4.65
N ILE A 82 -1.76 -6.23 4.73
CA ILE A 82 -1.51 -7.08 5.87
C ILE A 82 -0.04 -7.48 5.89
N LYS A 83 0.58 -7.46 7.07
CA LYS A 83 2.00 -7.77 7.23
C LYS A 83 2.30 -9.26 7.37
N GLN A 84 1.35 -10.06 7.86
CA GLN A 84 1.57 -11.48 8.18
C GLN A 84 0.41 -12.34 7.72
N ASP A 85 0.72 -13.58 7.35
CA ASP A 85 -0.31 -14.53 6.97
C ASP A 85 -1.26 -14.82 8.15
N LYS A 86 -2.45 -15.26 7.82
CA LYS A 86 -3.47 -15.68 8.80
C LYS A 86 -3.85 -14.58 9.80
N THR A 87 -3.98 -13.36 9.31
CA THR A 87 -4.42 -12.23 10.14
C THR A 87 -5.92 -12.14 10.16
N ASN A 88 -6.49 -11.98 11.35
CA ASN A 88 -7.93 -11.82 11.50
C ASN A 88 -8.34 -10.36 11.33
N LEU A 89 -9.37 -10.16 10.53
CA LEU A 89 -10.05 -8.88 10.43
C LEU A 89 -11.39 -9.05 11.16
N ARG A 90 -11.83 -8.00 11.85
CA ARG A 90 -12.96 -8.13 12.78
C ARG A 90 -14.13 -7.23 12.41
N THR A 91 -15.27 -7.51 13.01
CA THR A 91 -16.51 -6.77 12.76
C THR A 91 -16.54 -5.42 13.45
N GLY A 92 -15.65 -5.17 14.41
CA GLY A 92 -15.56 -3.91 15.14
C GLY A 92 -14.17 -3.66 15.67
N PRO A 93 -13.92 -2.45 16.20
CA PRO A 93 -12.60 -2.05 16.66
C PRO A 93 -12.25 -2.63 18.03
N GLY A 94 -11.80 -3.86 18.07
CA GLY A 94 -11.38 -4.51 19.30
C GLY A 94 -11.39 -6.03 19.18
N THR A 95 -10.60 -6.67 20.02
CA THR A 95 -10.46 -8.14 19.99
C THR A 95 -11.72 -8.87 20.47
N LYS A 96 -12.63 -8.18 21.16
CA LYS A 96 -13.88 -8.80 21.58
C LYS A 96 -14.89 -8.90 20.45
N HIS A 97 -14.66 -8.24 19.34
CA HIS A 97 -15.52 -8.38 18.17
C HIS A 97 -15.08 -9.61 17.38
N LYS A 98 -16.04 -10.37 16.88
CA LYS A 98 -15.71 -11.59 16.16
C LYS A 98 -15.04 -11.30 14.81
N PRO A 99 -14.23 -12.22 14.30
CA PRO A 99 -13.66 -12.07 12.97
C PRO A 99 -14.75 -12.05 11.90
N VAL A 100 -14.52 -11.33 10.81
CA VAL A 100 -15.41 -11.36 9.65
C VAL A 100 -15.28 -12.73 8.99
N GLU A 101 -16.32 -13.15 8.26
CA GLU A 101 -16.36 -14.50 7.68
C GLU A 101 -15.25 -14.76 6.65
N TRP A 102 -14.80 -13.74 5.95
CA TRP A 102 -13.79 -13.89 4.93
C TRP A 102 -12.35 -13.75 5.47
N SER A 103 -12.19 -13.62 6.79
CA SER A 103 -10.86 -13.70 7.39
C SER A 103 -10.63 -15.14 7.90
N PRO A 104 -9.39 -15.57 8.15
CA PRO A 104 -8.19 -14.77 8.12
C PRO A 104 -7.73 -14.46 6.69
N VAL A 105 -6.93 -13.44 6.55
CA VAL A 105 -6.34 -13.06 5.27
C VAL A 105 -4.82 -13.15 5.37
N ASP A 106 -4.17 -13.24 4.22
CA ASP A 106 -2.72 -13.43 4.18
C ASP A 106 -1.96 -12.14 3.91
N LYS A 107 -0.65 -12.20 4.08
CA LYS A 107 0.25 -11.10 3.83
C LYS A 107 -0.02 -10.51 2.44
N TYR A 108 0.05 -9.20 2.37
CA TYR A 108 -0.22 -8.42 1.16
C TYR A 108 -1.69 -8.33 0.74
N PHE A 109 -2.62 -8.86 1.52
CA PHE A 109 -4.03 -8.58 1.27
C PHE A 109 -4.20 -7.06 1.35
N SER A 110 -4.70 -6.44 0.28
CA SER A 110 -4.72 -4.99 0.14
C SER A 110 -6.11 -4.40 0.36
N MET A 111 -6.15 -3.21 0.99
CA MET A 111 -7.39 -2.60 1.42
C MET A 111 -7.27 -1.08 1.42
N LYS A 112 -8.39 -0.41 1.22
CA LYS A 112 -8.47 1.04 1.39
C LYS A 112 -8.69 1.34 2.87
N VAL A 113 -8.00 2.34 3.40
CA VAL A 113 -8.18 2.80 4.77
C VAL A 113 -9.40 3.72 4.81
N MET A 114 -10.38 3.40 5.64
CA MET A 114 -11.62 4.17 5.77
C MET A 114 -11.57 5.14 6.94
N ARG A 115 -11.15 4.69 8.11
CA ARG A 115 -11.02 5.55 9.29
C ARG A 115 -10.21 4.83 10.37
N VAL A 116 -9.77 5.60 11.36
CA VAL A 116 -8.96 5.09 12.47
C VAL A 116 -9.67 5.40 13.76
N LYS A 117 -9.71 4.43 14.67
CA LYS A 117 -10.27 4.63 16.01
C LYS A 117 -9.30 3.99 17.01
N ASN A 118 -8.58 4.83 17.75
CA ASN A 118 -7.53 4.38 18.66
C ASN A 118 -6.50 3.55 17.87
N ASN A 119 -6.25 2.32 18.28
CA ASN A 119 -5.26 1.48 17.62
C ASN A 119 -5.90 0.52 16.63
N TRP A 120 -7.08 0.84 16.13
CA TRP A 120 -7.82 0.03 15.17
C TRP A 120 -8.14 0.83 13.92
N VAL A 121 -8.09 0.18 12.78
CA VAL A 121 -8.30 0.82 11.48
C VAL A 121 -9.43 0.10 10.76
N GLU A 122 -10.41 0.88 10.32
CA GLU A 122 -11.46 0.33 9.47
C GLU A 122 -10.96 0.34 8.03
N VAL A 123 -11.08 -0.78 7.38
CA VAL A 123 -10.59 -1.01 6.02
C VAL A 123 -11.69 -1.55 5.12
N MET A 124 -11.51 -1.39 3.82
CA MET A 124 -12.46 -1.90 2.83
C MET A 124 -11.69 -2.59 1.73
N ASP A 125 -12.10 -3.81 1.39
CA ASP A 125 -11.45 -4.53 0.30
C ASP A 125 -12.00 -4.08 -1.07
N ALA A 126 -11.48 -4.65 -2.15
CA ALA A 126 -11.87 -4.26 -3.50
C ALA A 126 -13.32 -4.63 -3.83
N ALA A 127 -13.91 -5.54 -3.10
CA ALA A 127 -15.30 -5.93 -3.29
C ALA A 127 -16.27 -5.01 -2.52
N GLY A 128 -15.75 -4.10 -1.71
CA GLY A 128 -16.56 -3.19 -0.91
C GLY A 128 -16.87 -3.68 0.48
N ASP A 129 -16.31 -4.81 0.90
CA ASP A 129 -16.55 -5.35 2.23
C ASP A 129 -15.65 -4.66 3.26
N LYS A 130 -16.22 -4.28 4.38
CA LYS A 130 -15.51 -3.54 5.43
C LYS A 130 -15.19 -4.42 6.62
N ALA A 131 -14.11 -4.09 7.30
CA ALA A 131 -13.69 -4.78 8.52
C ALA A 131 -12.78 -3.89 9.32
N TRP A 132 -12.45 -4.31 10.53
CA TRP A 132 -11.52 -3.60 11.41
C TRP A 132 -10.28 -4.46 11.64
N VAL A 133 -9.12 -3.83 11.66
CA VAL A 133 -7.86 -4.53 11.89
C VAL A 133 -7.01 -3.75 12.89
N HIS A 134 -6.27 -4.47 13.72
CA HIS A 134 -5.38 -3.87 14.70
C HIS A 134 -4.22 -3.22 13.94
N ARG A 135 -3.96 -1.95 14.22
CA ARG A 135 -2.99 -1.17 13.45
C ARG A 135 -1.62 -1.79 13.30
N PRO A 136 -1.02 -2.42 14.33
CA PRO A 136 0.30 -3.04 14.18
C PRO A 136 0.38 -4.15 13.15
N LEU A 137 -0.76 -4.71 12.73
CA LEU A 137 -0.79 -5.80 11.77
C LEU A 137 -0.76 -5.35 10.32
N ILE A 138 -0.79 -4.05 10.07
CA ILE A 138 -0.85 -3.52 8.71
C ILE A 138 0.23 -2.48 8.45
N TRP A 139 0.57 -2.36 7.18
CA TRP A 139 1.46 -1.32 6.67
C TRP A 139 0.58 -0.36 5.86
N ILE A 140 0.53 0.91 6.27
CA ILE A 140 -0.29 1.93 5.64
C ILE A 140 0.58 2.91 4.87
N ARG A 141 0.17 3.22 3.63
CA ARG A 141 0.82 4.27 2.82
C ARG A 141 -0.23 5.02 1.99
#